data_428355051cafdffab3413d8857d3b921
#
_entry.id   428355051cafdffab3413d8857d3b921
#
_cell.length_a   1.000
_cell.length_b   1.000
_cell.length_c   1.000
_cell.angle_alpha   90.00
_cell.angle_beta   90.00
_cell.angle_gamma   90.00
#
_symmetry.space_group_name_H-M   'P 1'
#
loop_
_entity.id
_entity.type
_entity.pdbx_description
1 polymer ?
#
loop_
_entity_poly.entity_id
_entity_poly.type
_entity_poly.pdbx_seq_one_letter_code
_entity_poly.pdbx_strand_id
1 'polypeptide(L)'
;APPPMLTNADLKYLQDTEHFGGFVLGDRPLPLLAGALRDGDRETLTAFLSESFEGRLFDDDSGKSATYPFASFRAWTEDDQTGEPTGRDQFVETLLTYRGEFDETPSVTWKVMQMQPVARGQLDGPWEGSLKLRLAGNRVDGGLAERVIKFRCRITGIHDTTPEENGWLASCTAFRAQYASGKTRLMADITEQTGIDVGRLHDNWNHSESPRRPTITGGVYLADYNQDGRLDLLLTDVSGHQLYRGEGDGRFTDVTLEMGIDP
;
A
#
# COMPACT_ATOMS: atom_id res chain seq x y z
N ALA A 1 21.60 -4.55 30.76
CA ALA A 1 21.04 -3.31 31.29
C ALA A 1 19.67 -3.08 30.63
N PRO A 2 18.65 -2.59 31.32
CA PRO A 2 17.40 -2.18 30.69
C PRO A 2 17.67 -1.03 29.70
N PRO A 3 16.92 -0.90 28.59
CA PRO A 3 17.07 0.21 27.68
C PRO A 3 16.85 1.53 28.43
N PRO A 4 17.56 2.62 28.04
CA PRO A 4 17.37 3.92 28.67
C PRO A 4 15.93 4.39 28.51
N MET A 5 15.34 4.94 29.58
CA MET A 5 14.01 5.52 29.51
C MET A 5 14.04 6.78 28.62
N LEU A 6 13.07 6.89 27.70
CA LEU A 6 12.91 8.06 26.85
C LEU A 6 12.52 9.28 27.70
N THR A 7 13.12 10.42 27.40
CA THR A 7 12.73 11.70 27.99
C THR A 7 11.44 12.22 27.35
N ASN A 8 10.77 13.18 27.98
CA ASN A 8 9.60 13.85 27.38
C ASN A 8 9.95 14.55 26.05
N ALA A 9 11.17 15.05 25.91
CA ALA A 9 11.65 15.63 24.65
C ALA A 9 11.82 14.59 23.56
N ASP A 10 12.31 13.38 23.90
CA ASP A 10 12.40 12.28 22.94
C ASP A 10 11.02 11.79 22.51
N LEU A 11 10.07 11.68 23.44
CA LEU A 11 8.70 11.30 23.13
C LEU A 11 8.02 12.32 22.21
N LYS A 12 8.19 13.62 22.50
CA LYS A 12 7.65 14.68 21.63
C LYS A 12 8.26 14.60 20.24
N TYR A 13 9.58 14.45 20.13
CA TYR A 13 10.27 14.31 18.85
C TYR A 13 9.72 13.11 18.03
N LEU A 14 9.51 11.98 18.67
CA LEU A 14 8.93 10.79 18.00
C LEU A 14 7.51 11.05 17.52
N GLN A 15 6.67 11.68 18.35
CA GLN A 15 5.29 12.04 17.99
C GLN A 15 5.26 13.02 16.82
N ASP A 16 6.07 14.08 16.85
CA ASP A 16 6.16 15.05 15.77
C ASP A 16 6.66 14.39 14.47
N THR A 17 7.67 13.52 14.57
CA THR A 17 8.22 12.79 13.42
C THR A 17 7.18 11.84 12.81
N GLU A 18 6.42 11.13 13.62
CA GLU A 18 5.33 10.25 13.16
C GLU A 18 4.20 11.07 12.52
N HIS A 19 3.81 12.18 13.17
CA HIS A 19 2.75 13.03 12.67
C HIS A 19 3.10 13.64 11.30
N PHE A 20 4.23 14.31 11.17
CA PHE A 20 4.62 14.95 9.91
C PHE A 20 5.10 13.93 8.87
N GLY A 21 6.01 13.04 9.25
CA GLY A 21 6.63 12.09 8.34
C GLY A 21 5.72 10.94 7.90
N GLY A 22 4.72 10.60 8.70
CA GLY A 22 3.76 9.53 8.40
C GLY A 22 2.39 10.07 7.99
N PHE A 23 1.71 10.74 8.94
CA PHE A 23 0.31 11.13 8.75
C PHE A 23 0.16 12.25 7.71
N VAL A 24 0.85 13.39 7.86
CA VAL A 24 0.69 14.54 6.95
C VAL A 24 1.08 14.17 5.52
N LEU A 25 2.18 13.45 5.33
CA LEU A 25 2.58 13.00 3.99
C LEU A 25 1.59 12.01 3.39
N GLY A 26 1.07 11.10 4.20
CA GLY A 26 0.12 10.07 3.76
C GLY A 26 -1.28 10.59 3.47
N ASP A 27 -1.69 11.69 4.12
CA ASP A 27 -3.04 12.24 4.02
C ASP A 27 -3.26 13.04 2.73
N ARG A 28 -2.28 13.83 2.30
CA ARG A 28 -2.46 14.73 1.16
C ARG A 28 -1.41 14.59 0.05
N PRO A 29 -0.11 14.86 0.28
CA PRO A 29 0.85 14.89 -0.84
C PRO A 29 0.93 13.57 -1.60
N LEU A 30 1.04 12.44 -0.89
CA LEU A 30 1.19 11.15 -1.55
C LEU A 30 -0.08 10.67 -2.28
N PRO A 31 -1.31 10.88 -1.79
CA PRO A 31 -2.52 10.64 -2.58
C PRO A 31 -2.61 11.48 -3.84
N LEU A 32 -2.22 12.76 -3.81
CA LEU A 32 -2.19 13.62 -5.01
C LEU A 32 -1.17 13.12 -6.03
N LEU A 33 0.06 12.79 -5.59
CA LEU A 33 1.08 12.20 -6.44
C LEU A 33 0.63 10.86 -7.05
N ALA A 34 -0.09 10.04 -6.27
CA ALA A 34 -0.67 8.79 -6.74
C ALA A 34 -1.76 9.03 -7.79
N GLY A 35 -2.63 10.01 -7.56
CA GLY A 35 -3.67 10.44 -8.50
C GLY A 35 -3.07 10.91 -9.83
N ALA A 36 -2.10 11.81 -9.77
CA ALA A 36 -1.41 12.31 -10.96
C ALA A 36 -0.79 11.17 -11.79
N LEU A 37 -0.14 10.19 -11.14
CA LEU A 37 0.42 9.04 -11.86
C LEU A 37 -0.67 8.12 -12.43
N ARG A 38 -1.74 7.86 -11.67
CA ARG A 38 -2.88 7.07 -12.15
C ARG A 38 -3.50 7.67 -13.41
N ASP A 39 -3.70 8.98 -13.40
CA ASP A 39 -4.38 9.72 -14.47
C ASP A 39 -3.44 10.08 -15.62
N GLY A 40 -2.13 9.86 -15.46
CA GLY A 40 -1.12 10.19 -16.48
C GLY A 40 -0.82 11.70 -16.57
N ASP A 41 -1.11 12.44 -15.51
CA ASP A 41 -0.91 13.89 -15.44
C ASP A 41 0.57 14.22 -15.25
N ARG A 42 1.24 14.41 -16.39
CA ARG A 42 2.67 14.77 -16.46
C ARG A 42 2.97 16.10 -15.77
N GLU A 43 2.11 17.09 -15.93
CA GLU A 43 2.34 18.44 -15.41
C GLU A 43 2.38 18.41 -13.89
N THR A 44 1.38 17.82 -13.25
CA THR A 44 1.32 17.65 -11.81
C THR A 44 2.48 16.78 -11.30
N LEU A 45 2.79 15.65 -11.95
CA LEU A 45 3.94 14.81 -11.57
C LEU A 45 5.26 15.60 -11.59
N THR A 46 5.47 16.41 -12.63
CA THR A 46 6.68 17.22 -12.77
C THR A 46 6.75 18.32 -11.70
N ALA A 47 5.62 18.93 -11.37
CA ALA A 47 5.54 19.99 -10.36
C ALA A 47 5.90 19.48 -8.93
N PHE A 48 5.65 18.20 -8.63
CA PHE A 48 6.08 17.58 -7.37
C PHE A 48 7.60 17.46 -7.23
N LEU A 49 8.36 17.45 -8.33
CA LEU A 49 9.80 17.24 -8.32
C LEU A 49 10.54 18.58 -8.37
N SER A 50 11.55 18.75 -7.54
CA SER A 50 12.36 19.97 -7.53
C SER A 50 13.10 20.19 -8.86
N GLU A 51 13.50 21.42 -9.16
CA GLU A 51 14.29 21.70 -10.36
C GLU A 51 15.63 20.95 -10.39
N SER A 52 16.23 20.73 -9.23
CA SER A 52 17.46 19.96 -9.05
C SER A 52 17.21 18.48 -8.70
N PHE A 53 16.03 17.96 -9.05
CA PHE A 53 15.68 16.57 -8.74
C PHE A 53 16.64 15.57 -9.38
N GLU A 54 17.03 14.58 -8.59
CA GLU A 54 17.79 13.42 -9.05
C GLU A 54 17.02 12.14 -8.76
N GLY A 55 16.67 11.40 -9.81
CA GLY A 55 15.98 10.13 -9.76
C GLY A 55 16.81 8.99 -10.28
N ARG A 56 16.63 7.78 -9.69
CA ARG A 56 17.23 6.55 -10.24
C ARG A 56 16.22 5.42 -10.14
N LEU A 57 15.95 4.80 -11.29
CA LEU A 57 15.10 3.61 -11.42
C LEU A 57 15.96 2.43 -11.87
N PHE A 58 15.42 1.22 -11.80
CA PHE A 58 16.06 0.04 -12.38
C PHE A 58 15.83 0.00 -13.88
N ASP A 59 16.80 -0.54 -14.60
CA ASP A 59 16.62 -0.96 -15.97
C ASP A 59 15.72 -2.20 -16.00
N ASP A 60 14.68 -2.18 -16.82
CA ASP A 60 13.73 -3.29 -16.93
C ASP A 60 14.39 -4.59 -17.45
N ASP A 61 15.49 -4.49 -18.18
CA ASP A 61 16.25 -5.64 -18.65
C ASP A 61 17.20 -6.24 -17.61
N SER A 62 17.46 -5.51 -16.51
CA SER A 62 18.22 -6.01 -15.37
C SER A 62 17.34 -6.82 -14.41
N GLY A 63 17.94 -7.35 -13.35
CA GLY A 63 17.22 -8.07 -12.30
C GLY A 63 17.02 -9.57 -12.60
N LYS A 64 16.46 -10.26 -11.59
CA LYS A 64 16.27 -11.72 -11.62
C LYS A 64 14.82 -12.05 -11.98
N SER A 65 14.66 -12.91 -12.98
CA SER A 65 13.34 -13.35 -13.45
C SER A 65 13.06 -14.81 -13.07
N ALA A 66 11.78 -15.09 -12.78
CA ALA A 66 11.26 -16.45 -12.62
C ALA A 66 9.90 -16.54 -13.31
N THR A 67 9.67 -17.62 -14.03
CA THR A 67 8.41 -17.87 -14.74
C THR A 67 7.77 -19.15 -14.25
N TYR A 68 6.50 -19.09 -13.93
CA TYR A 68 5.65 -20.19 -13.50
C TYR A 68 4.49 -20.36 -14.51
N PRO A 69 3.79 -21.49 -14.53
CA PRO A 69 2.67 -21.71 -15.46
C PRO A 69 1.56 -20.63 -15.39
N PHE A 70 1.39 -19.98 -14.23
CA PHE A 70 0.32 -19.01 -13.96
C PHE A 70 0.81 -17.54 -13.91
N ALA A 71 2.13 -17.30 -13.70
CA ALA A 71 2.65 -15.94 -13.55
C ALA A 71 4.16 -15.87 -13.85
N SER A 72 4.60 -14.69 -14.24
CA SER A 72 6.01 -14.32 -14.36
C SER A 72 6.35 -13.27 -13.31
N PHE A 73 7.54 -13.37 -12.75
CA PHE A 73 8.05 -12.50 -11.72
C PHE A 73 9.40 -11.94 -12.13
N ARG A 74 9.67 -10.70 -11.80
CA ARG A 74 11.00 -10.09 -11.86
C ARG A 74 11.26 -9.30 -10.59
N ALA A 75 12.47 -9.37 -10.07
CA ALA A 75 12.87 -8.66 -8.87
C ALA A 75 14.23 -8.00 -9.06
N TRP A 76 14.39 -6.82 -8.49
CA TRP A 76 15.61 -6.02 -8.50
C TRP A 76 16.01 -5.67 -7.06
N THR A 77 17.31 -5.63 -6.85
CA THR A 77 17.98 -5.22 -5.62
C THR A 77 18.99 -4.11 -5.94
N GLU A 78 19.61 -3.54 -4.93
CA GLU A 78 20.63 -2.51 -5.14
C GLU A 78 21.78 -2.95 -6.06
N ASP A 79 22.12 -4.22 -6.03
CA ASP A 79 23.18 -4.80 -6.88
C ASP A 79 22.84 -4.77 -8.38
N ASP A 80 21.57 -4.63 -8.71
CA ASP A 80 21.07 -4.56 -10.09
C ASP A 80 20.99 -3.11 -10.62
N GLN A 81 21.40 -2.12 -9.82
CA GLN A 81 21.42 -0.70 -10.19
C GLN A 81 22.61 -0.40 -11.11
N THR A 82 22.34 -0.23 -12.38
CA THR A 82 23.37 0.03 -13.41
C THR A 82 23.26 1.42 -14.04
N GLY A 83 22.13 2.11 -13.87
CA GLY A 83 21.85 3.40 -14.53
C GLY A 83 22.45 4.61 -13.80
N GLU A 84 22.77 5.66 -14.55
CA GLU A 84 23.09 6.99 -13.99
C GLU A 84 21.83 7.66 -13.43
N PRO A 85 21.96 8.61 -12.49
CA PRO A 85 20.84 9.41 -12.05
C PRO A 85 20.24 10.19 -13.22
N THR A 86 18.92 10.31 -13.22
CA THR A 86 18.16 11.05 -14.24
C THR A 86 17.51 12.29 -13.61
N GLY A 87 17.35 13.35 -14.41
CA GLY A 87 16.58 14.52 -14.00
C GLY A 87 15.07 14.24 -13.99
N ARG A 88 14.31 15.22 -13.48
CA ARG A 88 12.85 15.10 -13.26
C ARG A 88 12.07 14.66 -14.49
N ASP A 89 12.35 15.20 -15.67
CA ASP A 89 11.57 14.93 -16.88
C ASP A 89 11.71 13.46 -17.32
N GLN A 90 12.94 12.95 -17.30
CA GLN A 90 13.23 11.55 -17.64
C GLN A 90 12.64 10.58 -16.57
N PHE A 91 12.70 10.97 -15.30
CA PHE A 91 12.13 10.16 -14.22
C PHE A 91 10.59 10.07 -14.36
N VAL A 92 9.92 11.21 -14.62
CA VAL A 92 8.47 11.25 -14.86
C VAL A 92 8.10 10.44 -16.10
N GLU A 93 8.88 10.54 -17.19
CA GLU A 93 8.65 9.73 -18.40
C GLU A 93 8.68 8.25 -18.11
N THR A 94 9.66 7.80 -17.32
CA THR A 94 9.75 6.38 -16.94
C THR A 94 8.57 5.93 -16.08
N LEU A 95 8.12 6.76 -15.12
CA LEU A 95 6.93 6.46 -14.34
C LEU A 95 5.67 6.38 -15.20
N LEU A 96 5.53 7.28 -16.18
CA LEU A 96 4.43 7.24 -17.13
C LEU A 96 4.49 6.04 -18.08
N THR A 97 5.68 5.59 -18.44
CA THR A 97 5.89 4.34 -19.18
C THR A 97 5.38 3.15 -18.36
N TYR A 98 5.73 3.07 -17.07
CA TYR A 98 5.20 2.02 -16.19
C TYR A 98 3.67 2.08 -16.06
N ARG A 99 3.11 3.30 -15.96
CA ARG A 99 1.65 3.47 -15.95
C ARG A 99 1.02 3.01 -17.25
N GLY A 100 1.67 3.26 -18.39
CA GLY A 100 1.21 2.86 -19.73
C GLY A 100 1.11 1.35 -19.97
N GLU A 101 1.70 0.52 -19.12
CA GLU A 101 1.52 -0.94 -19.17
C GLU A 101 0.10 -1.38 -18.78
N PHE A 102 -0.64 -0.53 -18.08
CA PHE A 102 -1.97 -0.82 -17.55
C PHE A 102 -3.06 -0.13 -18.40
N ASP A 103 -4.25 -0.74 -18.44
CA ASP A 103 -5.44 -0.17 -19.06
C ASP A 103 -5.98 1.08 -18.29
N GLU A 104 -7.23 1.42 -18.49
CA GLU A 104 -7.79 2.75 -18.17
C GLU A 104 -7.52 3.27 -16.75
N THR A 105 -7.56 2.43 -15.70
CA THR A 105 -7.45 2.90 -14.30
C THR A 105 -6.69 1.93 -13.39
N PRO A 106 -5.35 1.94 -13.42
CA PRO A 106 -4.58 1.16 -12.46
C PRO A 106 -4.79 1.68 -11.03
N SER A 107 -4.73 0.77 -10.07
CA SER A 107 -4.55 1.15 -8.68
C SER A 107 -3.13 1.66 -8.48
N VAL A 108 -2.98 2.93 -8.11
CA VAL A 108 -1.70 3.55 -7.81
C VAL A 108 -1.68 3.99 -6.35
N THR A 109 -0.65 3.60 -5.62
CA THR A 109 -0.47 4.05 -4.24
C THR A 109 0.99 4.41 -3.97
N TRP A 110 1.17 5.54 -3.27
CA TRP A 110 2.42 5.89 -2.62
C TRP A 110 2.24 5.78 -1.11
N LYS A 111 3.19 5.13 -0.43
CA LYS A 111 3.15 4.99 1.03
C LYS A 111 4.51 5.31 1.65
N VAL A 112 4.48 6.01 2.77
CA VAL A 112 5.66 6.16 3.63
C VAL A 112 5.99 4.81 4.25
N MET A 113 7.24 4.40 4.15
CA MET A 113 7.80 3.27 4.89
C MET A 113 8.54 3.75 6.14
N GLN A 114 9.31 4.81 5.96
CA GLN A 114 10.05 5.50 7.02
C GLN A 114 10.35 6.91 6.54
N MET A 115 10.30 7.89 7.43
CA MET A 115 10.66 9.28 7.14
C MET A 115 11.14 9.97 8.42
N GLN A 116 12.21 10.75 8.31
CA GLN A 116 12.77 11.50 9.44
C GLN A 116 13.37 12.82 8.95
N PRO A 117 13.37 13.87 9.78
CA PRO A 117 14.07 15.10 9.43
C PRO A 117 15.60 14.85 9.36
N VAL A 118 16.26 15.43 8.37
CA VAL A 118 17.73 15.32 8.20
C VAL A 118 18.47 15.86 9.43
N ALA A 119 17.96 16.97 9.98
CA ALA A 119 18.49 17.51 11.25
C ALA A 119 17.44 17.31 12.35
N ARG A 120 17.81 16.59 13.40
CA ARG A 120 16.92 16.29 14.53
C ARG A 120 16.29 17.57 15.10
N GLY A 121 14.96 17.62 15.14
CA GLY A 121 14.18 18.74 15.66
C GLY A 121 13.96 19.88 14.67
N GLN A 122 14.45 19.81 13.44
CA GLN A 122 14.14 20.76 12.36
C GLN A 122 13.03 20.19 11.46
N LEU A 123 11.79 20.35 11.89
CA LEU A 123 10.64 19.79 11.17
C LEU A 123 10.36 20.53 9.85
N ASP A 124 10.71 21.84 9.77
CA ASP A 124 10.57 22.66 8.56
C ASP A 124 11.71 22.46 7.54
N GLY A 125 12.72 21.69 7.91
CA GLY A 125 13.87 21.41 7.05
C GLY A 125 13.65 20.21 6.12
N PRO A 126 14.71 19.81 5.40
CA PRO A 126 14.63 18.63 4.56
C PRO A 126 14.46 17.35 5.38
N TRP A 127 13.71 16.41 4.82
CA TRP A 127 13.53 15.07 5.37
C TRP A 127 14.12 14.03 4.43
N GLU A 128 14.49 12.91 4.99
CA GLU A 128 14.95 11.73 4.27
C GLU A 128 14.25 10.46 4.77
N GLY A 129 14.13 9.47 3.90
CA GLY A 129 13.52 8.21 4.26
C GLY A 129 13.24 7.31 3.08
N SER A 130 12.19 6.54 3.19
CA SER A 130 11.80 5.61 2.14
C SER A 130 10.31 5.64 1.86
N LEU A 131 9.99 5.61 0.57
CA LEU A 131 8.65 5.53 0.04
C LEU A 131 8.47 4.23 -0.74
N LYS A 132 7.24 3.75 -0.80
CA LYS A 132 6.83 2.63 -1.62
C LYS A 132 5.78 3.07 -2.64
N LEU A 133 6.09 2.90 -3.93
CA LEU A 133 5.14 3.00 -5.03
C LEU A 133 4.60 1.61 -5.35
N ARG A 134 3.31 1.51 -5.59
CA ARG A 134 2.64 0.33 -6.12
C ARG A 134 1.73 0.75 -7.26
N LEU A 135 1.87 0.08 -8.40
CA LEU A 135 0.93 0.11 -9.52
C LEU A 135 0.38 -1.29 -9.71
N ALA A 136 -0.93 -1.44 -9.86
CA ALA A 136 -1.53 -2.75 -10.11
C ALA A 136 -2.84 -2.60 -10.89
N GLY A 137 -3.11 -3.53 -11.78
CA GLY A 137 -4.34 -3.51 -12.58
C GLY A 137 -4.31 -4.49 -13.74
N ASN A 138 -5.28 -4.33 -14.63
CA ASN A 138 -5.29 -5.03 -15.90
C ASN A 138 -4.24 -4.42 -16.83
N ARG A 139 -3.61 -5.26 -17.63
CA ARG A 139 -2.65 -4.84 -18.64
C ARG A 139 -3.34 -4.53 -19.96
N VAL A 140 -2.77 -3.60 -20.73
CA VAL A 140 -3.27 -3.25 -22.08
C VAL A 140 -3.23 -4.43 -23.06
N ASP A 141 -2.33 -5.39 -22.85
CA ASP A 141 -2.22 -6.63 -23.66
C ASP A 141 -3.03 -7.80 -23.11
N GLY A 142 -3.83 -7.56 -22.09
CA GLY A 142 -4.59 -8.55 -21.35
C GLY A 142 -3.84 -9.16 -20.17
N GLY A 143 -4.58 -9.71 -19.20
CA GLY A 143 -4.04 -10.23 -17.95
C GLY A 143 -3.90 -9.17 -16.88
N LEU A 144 -3.10 -9.45 -15.88
CA LEU A 144 -2.91 -8.63 -14.68
C LEU A 144 -1.44 -8.39 -14.45
N ALA A 145 -1.10 -7.24 -13.89
CA ALA A 145 0.26 -6.99 -13.40
C ALA A 145 0.25 -6.17 -12.11
N GLU A 146 1.35 -6.29 -11.38
CA GLU A 146 1.69 -5.46 -10.25
C GLU A 146 3.17 -5.08 -10.33
N ARG A 147 3.45 -3.79 -10.16
CA ARG A 147 4.80 -3.25 -10.02
C ARG A 147 4.91 -2.57 -8.66
N VAL A 148 5.88 -2.98 -7.87
CA VAL A 148 6.18 -2.40 -6.56
C VAL A 148 7.62 -1.90 -6.59
N ILE A 149 7.83 -0.62 -6.25
CA ILE A 149 9.16 -0.01 -6.19
C ILE A 149 9.32 0.63 -4.81
N LYS A 150 10.46 0.36 -4.17
CA LYS A 150 10.86 0.99 -2.91
C LYS A 150 12.00 1.96 -3.18
N PHE A 151 11.81 3.20 -2.73
CA PHE A 151 12.74 4.30 -2.95
C PHE A 151 13.36 4.77 -1.63
N ARG A 152 14.64 5.14 -1.64
CA ARG A 152 15.19 6.14 -0.73
C ARG A 152 14.88 7.50 -1.31
N CYS A 153 14.32 8.38 -0.51
CA CYS A 153 13.87 9.68 -0.95
C CYS A 153 14.38 10.79 -0.04
N ARG A 154 14.57 11.95 -0.62
CA ARG A 154 14.77 13.20 0.10
C ARG A 154 13.69 14.19 -0.36
N ILE A 155 13.06 14.85 0.61
CA ILE A 155 12.09 15.91 0.38
C ILE A 155 12.62 17.22 0.93
N THR A 156 12.19 18.34 0.34
CA THR A 156 12.68 19.68 0.71
C THR A 156 12.18 20.14 2.07
N GLY A 157 10.96 19.72 2.43
CA GLY A 157 10.33 20.00 3.73
C GLY A 157 8.90 19.47 3.72
N ILE A 158 8.29 19.42 4.90
CA ILE A 158 6.87 19.09 5.06
C ILE A 158 6.16 20.37 5.49
N HIS A 159 5.40 20.96 4.58
CA HIS A 159 4.65 22.20 4.80
C HIS A 159 3.16 21.93 4.64
N ASP A 160 2.33 22.73 5.32
CA ASP A 160 0.87 22.72 5.15
C ASP A 160 0.42 23.26 3.77
N THR A 161 1.36 23.83 3.01
CA THR A 161 1.08 24.42 1.69
C THR A 161 1.43 23.45 0.57
N THR A 162 0.66 23.52 -0.47
CA THR A 162 0.66 22.76 -1.73
C THR A 162 2.04 22.26 -2.19
N PRO A 163 2.39 20.98 -1.92
CA PRO A 163 3.66 20.39 -2.34
C PRO A 163 3.85 20.39 -3.86
N GLU A 164 2.75 20.37 -4.57
CA GLU A 164 2.66 20.37 -6.03
C GLU A 164 3.17 21.66 -6.71
N GLU A 165 3.24 22.78 -5.97
CA GLU A 165 3.66 24.07 -6.51
C GLU A 165 5.15 24.37 -6.33
N ASN A 166 5.86 23.65 -5.46
CA ASN A 166 7.17 24.07 -4.97
C ASN A 166 8.32 23.06 -5.19
N GLY A 167 8.10 21.99 -5.95
CA GLY A 167 9.15 21.02 -6.18
C GLY A 167 9.59 20.31 -4.89
N TRP A 168 8.67 19.62 -4.27
CA TRP A 168 8.78 19.02 -2.96
C TRP A 168 9.74 17.82 -2.88
N LEU A 169 9.75 16.94 -3.90
CA LEU A 169 10.59 15.76 -3.94
C LEU A 169 11.96 16.12 -4.54
N ALA A 170 13.01 16.06 -3.73
CA ALA A 170 14.37 16.43 -4.15
C ALA A 170 15.14 15.26 -4.76
N SER A 171 14.91 14.03 -4.28
CA SER A 171 15.49 12.84 -4.90
C SER A 171 14.67 11.59 -4.64
N CYS A 172 14.78 10.62 -5.55
CA CYS A 172 14.17 9.29 -5.43
C CYS A 172 15.07 8.23 -6.08
N THR A 173 15.72 7.40 -5.26
CA THR A 173 16.54 6.29 -5.74
C THR A 173 15.88 4.96 -5.38
N ALA A 174 15.53 4.18 -6.39
CA ALA A 174 15.00 2.83 -6.19
C ALA A 174 16.09 1.93 -5.60
N PHE A 175 15.78 1.20 -4.53
CA PHE A 175 16.70 0.24 -3.91
C PHE A 175 16.17 -1.18 -3.93
N ARG A 176 14.89 -1.36 -4.23
CA ARG A 176 14.25 -2.65 -4.46
C ARG A 176 13.04 -2.46 -5.37
N ALA A 177 12.86 -3.35 -6.32
CA ALA A 177 11.64 -3.41 -7.09
C ALA A 177 11.19 -4.86 -7.31
N GLN A 178 9.91 -5.03 -7.58
CA GLN A 178 9.29 -6.29 -7.97
C GLN A 178 8.26 -6.01 -9.05
N TYR A 179 8.20 -6.88 -10.02
CA TYR A 179 7.17 -6.93 -11.04
C TYR A 179 6.60 -8.33 -11.12
N ALA A 180 5.29 -8.43 -11.11
CA ALA A 180 4.58 -9.68 -11.30
C ALA A 180 3.54 -9.49 -12.41
N SER A 181 3.39 -10.47 -13.30
CA SER A 181 2.35 -10.48 -14.32
C SER A 181 1.79 -11.88 -14.52
N GLY A 182 0.49 -11.96 -14.83
CA GLY A 182 -0.20 -13.22 -15.06
C GLY A 182 -1.39 -13.04 -16.00
N LYS A 183 -1.83 -14.12 -16.63
CA LYS A 183 -2.94 -14.09 -17.60
C LYS A 183 -4.32 -13.99 -16.92
N THR A 184 -4.43 -14.49 -15.70
CA THR A 184 -5.70 -14.56 -14.97
C THR A 184 -5.48 -14.27 -13.49
N ARG A 185 -6.56 -13.89 -12.79
CA ARG A 185 -6.55 -13.81 -11.33
C ARG A 185 -6.34 -15.21 -10.74
N LEU A 186 -5.41 -15.34 -9.80
CA LEU A 186 -5.18 -16.59 -9.07
C LEU A 186 -6.23 -16.83 -7.99
N MET A 187 -6.86 -15.77 -7.51
CA MET A 187 -7.93 -15.80 -6.52
C MET A 187 -9.09 -14.94 -7.00
N ALA A 188 -10.29 -15.36 -6.70
CA ALA A 188 -11.51 -14.59 -6.88
C ALA A 188 -12.23 -14.49 -5.53
N ASP A 189 -12.91 -13.37 -5.32
CA ASP A 189 -13.87 -13.25 -4.23
C ASP A 189 -15.11 -14.08 -4.61
N ILE A 190 -15.39 -15.09 -3.81
CA ILE A 190 -16.54 -15.97 -3.97
C ILE A 190 -17.53 -15.84 -2.82
N THR A 191 -17.43 -14.81 -1.99
CA THR A 191 -18.24 -14.62 -0.77
C THR A 191 -19.72 -14.79 -1.04
N GLU A 192 -20.26 -14.16 -2.10
CA GLU A 192 -21.68 -14.30 -2.49
C GLU A 192 -22.10 -15.75 -2.81
N GLN A 193 -21.15 -16.61 -3.22
CA GLN A 193 -21.40 -17.99 -3.60
C GLN A 193 -21.28 -18.95 -2.41
N THR A 194 -20.69 -18.47 -1.31
CA THR A 194 -20.37 -19.30 -0.14
C THR A 194 -21.54 -19.48 0.82
N GLY A 195 -22.55 -18.62 0.78
CA GLY A 195 -23.64 -18.58 1.76
C GLY A 195 -23.30 -17.77 3.02
N ILE A 196 -22.13 -17.11 3.08
CA ILE A 196 -21.75 -16.22 4.18
C ILE A 196 -22.43 -14.87 3.98
N ASP A 197 -23.21 -14.43 4.96
CA ASP A 197 -23.88 -13.12 4.95
C ASP A 197 -23.00 -12.06 5.60
N VAL A 198 -22.18 -11.39 4.79
CA VAL A 198 -21.32 -10.28 5.23
C VAL A 198 -22.12 -9.00 5.56
N GLY A 199 -23.36 -8.89 5.10
CA GLY A 199 -24.23 -7.76 5.39
C GLY A 199 -24.62 -7.63 6.87
N ARG A 200 -24.45 -8.71 7.64
CA ARG A 200 -24.67 -8.73 9.09
C ARG A 200 -23.45 -8.25 9.90
N LEU A 201 -22.28 -8.09 9.25
CA LEU A 201 -21.08 -7.60 9.90
C LEU A 201 -21.11 -6.08 9.98
N HIS A 202 -20.58 -5.56 11.08
CA HIS A 202 -20.48 -4.13 11.28
C HIS A 202 -19.43 -3.50 10.35
N ASP A 203 -19.84 -2.51 9.56
CA ASP A 203 -18.90 -1.78 8.71
C ASP A 203 -18.17 -0.69 9.50
N ASN A 204 -17.04 -1.04 10.06
CA ASN A 204 -16.20 -0.12 10.83
C ASN A 204 -15.57 1.01 9.99
N TRP A 205 -15.65 0.95 8.66
CA TRP A 205 -15.00 1.90 7.75
C TRP A 205 -15.94 3.01 7.27
N ASN A 206 -17.26 2.74 7.23
CA ASN A 206 -18.27 3.67 6.72
C ASN A 206 -19.01 4.46 7.80
N HIS A 207 -18.49 4.53 9.02
CA HIS A 207 -19.06 5.40 10.05
C HIS A 207 -18.76 6.88 9.79
N SER A 208 -19.57 7.49 8.96
CA SER A 208 -19.53 8.94 8.67
C SER A 208 -19.96 9.84 9.83
N GLU A 209 -20.55 9.31 10.89
CA GLU A 209 -21.18 10.12 11.95
C GLU A 209 -20.38 10.21 13.27
N SER A 210 -19.26 9.53 13.40
CA SER A 210 -18.45 9.62 14.61
C SER A 210 -16.98 9.83 14.30
N PRO A 211 -16.36 10.91 14.81
CA PRO A 211 -14.92 11.12 14.72
C PRO A 211 -14.14 10.17 15.66
N ARG A 212 -14.80 9.19 16.26
CA ARG A 212 -14.18 8.19 17.11
C ARG A 212 -13.49 7.16 16.23
N ARG A 213 -12.28 6.77 16.65
CA ARG A 213 -11.43 5.79 15.97
C ARG A 213 -12.22 4.53 15.62
N PRO A 214 -12.07 3.98 14.41
CA PRO A 214 -12.68 2.70 14.07
C PRO A 214 -12.24 1.66 15.09
N THR A 215 -13.18 0.98 15.69
CA THR A 215 -12.89 -0.10 16.62
C THR A 215 -12.65 -1.35 15.79
N ILE A 216 -11.41 -1.79 15.68
CA ILE A 216 -11.10 -3.07 15.05
C ILE A 216 -11.49 -4.16 16.06
N THR A 217 -12.61 -4.82 15.83
CA THR A 217 -13.20 -5.74 16.80
C THR A 217 -13.60 -7.08 16.22
N GLY A 218 -13.43 -7.27 14.92
CA GLY A 218 -13.77 -8.51 14.23
C GLY A 218 -12.62 -9.49 14.17
N GLY A 219 -12.93 -10.78 14.14
CA GLY A 219 -11.99 -11.87 13.91
C GLY A 219 -12.59 -12.94 13.03
N VAL A 220 -11.72 -13.64 12.31
CA VAL A 220 -12.07 -14.79 11.46
C VAL A 220 -11.31 -16.00 11.97
N TYR A 221 -12.04 -17.05 12.37
CA TYR A 221 -11.46 -18.27 12.90
C TYR A 221 -11.96 -19.46 12.09
N LEU A 222 -11.04 -20.33 11.72
CA LEU A 222 -11.33 -21.61 11.05
C LEU A 222 -10.99 -22.77 11.99
N ALA A 223 -11.96 -23.63 12.22
CA ALA A 223 -11.80 -24.85 13.01
C ALA A 223 -12.89 -25.86 12.62
N ASP A 224 -12.61 -27.12 12.78
CA ASP A 224 -13.61 -28.20 12.69
C ASP A 224 -14.23 -28.36 14.08
N TYR A 225 -15.32 -27.62 14.37
CA TYR A 225 -15.93 -27.60 15.70
C TYR A 225 -16.77 -28.87 15.98
N ASN A 226 -17.33 -29.47 14.92
CA ASN A 226 -18.23 -30.61 15.00
C ASN A 226 -17.52 -31.97 14.73
N GLN A 227 -16.22 -31.92 14.41
CA GLN A 227 -15.34 -33.07 14.12
C GLN A 227 -15.80 -33.90 12.90
N ASP A 228 -16.37 -33.23 11.88
CA ASP A 228 -16.80 -33.88 10.64
C ASP A 228 -15.69 -33.90 9.54
N GLY A 229 -14.50 -33.38 9.85
CA GLY A 229 -13.35 -33.34 8.95
C GLY A 229 -13.36 -32.16 7.99
N ARG A 230 -14.30 -31.23 8.12
CA ARG A 230 -14.39 -30.00 7.33
C ARG A 230 -14.10 -28.79 8.21
N LEU A 231 -13.57 -27.73 7.59
CA LEU A 231 -13.35 -26.49 8.31
C LEU A 231 -14.63 -25.67 8.36
N ASP A 232 -14.99 -25.28 9.57
CA ASP A 232 -16.07 -24.35 9.88
C ASP A 232 -15.51 -22.96 10.08
N LEU A 233 -16.35 -21.94 10.07
CA LEU A 233 -15.98 -20.53 10.12
C LEU A 233 -16.70 -19.84 11.27
N LEU A 234 -15.95 -19.29 12.23
CA LEU A 234 -16.47 -18.38 13.23
C LEU A 234 -16.04 -16.95 12.89
N LEU A 235 -17.03 -16.09 12.69
CA LEU A 235 -16.84 -14.64 12.56
C LEU A 235 -17.23 -13.98 13.87
N THR A 236 -16.33 -13.16 14.41
CA THR A 236 -16.61 -12.35 15.60
C THR A 236 -16.67 -10.88 15.20
N ASP A 237 -17.66 -10.17 15.70
CA ASP A 237 -17.86 -8.76 15.43
C ASP A 237 -18.49 -8.06 16.63
N VAL A 238 -18.51 -6.73 16.64
CA VAL A 238 -19.20 -5.89 17.64
C VAL A 238 -20.72 -6.03 17.57
N SER A 239 -21.24 -6.34 16.41
CA SER A 239 -22.68 -6.55 16.17
C SER A 239 -23.17 -7.94 16.60
N GLY A 240 -22.24 -8.84 17.00
CA GLY A 240 -22.55 -10.22 17.35
C GLY A 240 -21.57 -11.20 16.69
N HIS A 241 -21.78 -12.47 16.92
CA HIS A 241 -20.93 -13.53 16.39
C HIS A 241 -21.73 -14.41 15.43
N GLN A 242 -21.06 -14.95 14.42
CA GLN A 242 -21.69 -15.83 13.43
C GLN A 242 -20.88 -17.11 13.30
N LEU A 243 -21.53 -18.26 13.44
CA LEU A 243 -20.92 -19.56 13.22
C LEU A 243 -21.51 -20.19 11.96
N TYR A 244 -20.62 -20.58 11.07
CA TYR A 244 -20.96 -21.23 9.82
C TYR A 244 -20.35 -22.62 9.76
N ARG A 245 -21.16 -23.63 9.52
CA ARG A 245 -20.72 -24.99 9.26
C ARG A 245 -20.25 -25.12 7.80
N GLY A 246 -19.06 -25.67 7.60
CA GLY A 246 -18.50 -25.95 6.28
C GLY A 246 -19.14 -27.16 5.62
N GLU A 247 -19.59 -27.03 4.36
CA GLU A 247 -20.19 -28.14 3.60
C GLU A 247 -19.14 -28.93 2.78
N GLY A 248 -17.88 -28.49 2.77
CA GLY A 248 -16.76 -29.19 2.14
C GLY A 248 -16.55 -28.84 0.68
N ASP A 249 -17.46 -28.11 0.03
CA ASP A 249 -17.41 -27.66 -1.36
C ASP A 249 -17.16 -26.16 -1.52
N GLY A 250 -16.70 -25.50 -0.44
CA GLY A 250 -16.52 -24.04 -0.36
C GLY A 250 -17.77 -23.28 0.03
N ARG A 251 -18.86 -24.00 0.36
CA ARG A 251 -20.09 -23.42 0.89
C ARG A 251 -20.16 -23.57 2.40
N PHE A 252 -20.95 -22.71 3.01
CA PHE A 252 -21.17 -22.64 4.42
C PHE A 252 -22.66 -22.47 4.74
N THR A 253 -23.09 -23.11 5.82
CA THR A 253 -24.46 -23.00 6.36
C THR A 253 -24.39 -22.26 7.69
N ASP A 254 -25.18 -21.19 7.84
CA ASP A 254 -25.30 -20.47 9.12
C ASP A 254 -25.97 -21.38 10.17
N VAL A 255 -25.26 -21.67 11.24
CA VAL A 255 -25.71 -22.47 12.37
C VAL A 255 -25.67 -21.68 13.68
N THR A 256 -25.54 -20.36 13.61
CA THR A 256 -25.37 -19.44 14.75
C THR A 256 -26.43 -19.70 15.81
N LEU A 257 -27.70 -19.62 15.42
CA LEU A 257 -28.83 -19.80 16.35
C LEU A 257 -28.98 -21.26 16.79
N GLU A 258 -28.74 -22.23 15.90
CA GLU A 258 -28.81 -23.66 16.20
C GLU A 258 -27.82 -24.03 17.32
N MET A 259 -26.63 -23.40 17.29
CA MET A 259 -25.57 -23.65 18.28
C MET A 259 -25.67 -22.76 19.53
N GLY A 260 -26.74 -21.95 19.65
CA GLY A 260 -26.99 -21.11 20.81
C GLY A 260 -26.02 -19.92 20.93
N ILE A 261 -25.45 -19.50 19.83
CA ILE A 261 -24.63 -18.28 19.76
C ILE A 261 -25.60 -17.11 19.55
N ASP A 262 -25.49 -16.11 20.41
CA ASP A 262 -26.30 -14.88 20.32
C ASP A 262 -25.69 -13.98 19.22
N PRO A 263 -26.44 -13.71 18.14
CA PRO A 263 -25.94 -12.94 17.01
C PRO A 263 -25.82 -11.44 17.28
#